data_81f89e58616396a2a4ffb2268fe00200
#
_entry.id   81f89e58616396a2a4ffb2268fe00200
#
_cell.length_a   1.000
_cell.length_b   1.000
_cell.length_c   1.000
_cell.angle_alpha   90.00
_cell.angle_beta   90.00
_cell.angle_gamma   90.00
#
_symmetry.space_group_name_H-M   'P 1'
#
loop_
_entity.id
_entity.type
_entity.pdbx_description
1 polymer ?
#
loop_
_entity_poly.entity_id
_entity_poly.type
_entity_poly.pdbx_seq_one_letter_code
_entity_poly.pdbx_strand_id
1 'polypeptide(L)'
;MAEIKFRTPLVSDAYSIHKLVRDNKPLDENSLYLYVLLCHHFSDTCVVAEHDSRVIGFLSAFISPKAPDTLFVWQAAVDAEFRNQGIAKELVFSALSQTGPSVRYVEATVTPSNTASLKFLQNFATDLDAEFKKKPLFSSEILGKDHEQEDLVRIGPIQKNLLEVTA
;
A
#
# COMPACT_ATOMS: atom_id res chain seq x y z
N MET A 1 -6.30 -24.00 10.20
CA MET A 1 -6.53 -23.04 9.09
C MET A 1 -5.17 -22.72 8.52
N ALA A 2 -5.04 -22.63 7.21
CA ALA A 2 -3.77 -22.25 6.60
C ALA A 2 -3.41 -20.80 6.99
N GLU A 3 -2.14 -20.58 7.29
CA GLU A 3 -1.60 -19.29 7.72
C GLU A 3 -1.47 -18.35 6.51
N ILE A 4 -1.80 -17.07 6.70
CA ILE A 4 -1.55 -16.04 5.68
C ILE A 4 -0.08 -15.63 5.77
N LYS A 5 0.64 -15.76 4.66
CA LYS A 5 2.04 -15.38 4.54
C LYS A 5 2.19 -14.04 3.84
N PHE A 6 2.99 -13.15 4.41
CA PHE A 6 3.36 -11.87 3.80
C PHE A 6 4.80 -11.98 3.28
N ARG A 7 4.99 -11.71 2.01
CA ARG A 7 6.31 -11.86 1.34
C ARG A 7 6.51 -10.86 0.21
N THR A 8 7.74 -10.70 -0.23
CA THR A 8 8.05 -9.97 -1.47
C THR A 8 7.38 -10.66 -2.67
N PRO A 9 6.87 -9.89 -3.65
CA PRO A 9 6.31 -10.48 -4.86
C PRO A 9 7.41 -11.07 -5.75
N LEU A 10 7.07 -12.14 -6.45
CA LEU A 10 7.83 -12.72 -7.54
C LEU A 10 7.25 -12.22 -8.87
N VAL A 11 8.06 -12.20 -9.94
CA VAL A 11 7.57 -11.85 -11.29
C VAL A 11 6.42 -12.75 -11.73
N SER A 12 6.43 -14.03 -11.30
CA SER A 12 5.34 -14.98 -11.55
C SER A 12 4.01 -14.61 -10.88
N ASP A 13 4.01 -13.76 -9.85
CA ASP A 13 2.79 -13.28 -9.20
C ASP A 13 2.05 -12.20 -10.00
N ALA A 14 2.72 -11.55 -10.98
CA ALA A 14 2.20 -10.37 -11.67
C ALA A 14 0.81 -10.59 -12.29
N TYR A 15 0.55 -11.75 -12.87
CA TYR A 15 -0.76 -12.06 -13.43
C TYR A 15 -1.85 -12.18 -12.37
N SER A 16 -1.55 -12.85 -11.25
CA SER A 16 -2.48 -12.99 -10.12
C SER A 16 -2.76 -11.63 -9.46
N ILE A 17 -1.73 -10.79 -9.34
CA ILE A 17 -1.87 -9.42 -8.84
C ILE A 17 -2.75 -8.58 -9.78
N HIS A 18 -2.49 -8.62 -11.08
CA HIS A 18 -3.30 -7.89 -12.07
C HIS A 18 -4.77 -8.30 -11.99
N LYS A 19 -5.04 -9.61 -11.90
CA LYS A 19 -6.40 -10.14 -11.72
C LYS A 19 -7.02 -9.65 -10.40
N LEU A 20 -6.29 -9.73 -9.29
CA LEU A 20 -6.76 -9.27 -7.99
C LEU A 20 -7.18 -7.79 -8.04
N VAL A 21 -6.37 -6.91 -8.64
CA VAL A 21 -6.67 -5.47 -8.74
C VAL A 21 -7.89 -5.24 -9.64
N ARG A 22 -7.95 -5.90 -10.80
CA ARG A 22 -9.09 -5.80 -11.72
C ARG A 22 -10.41 -6.20 -11.05
N ASP A 23 -10.38 -7.24 -10.23
CA ASP A 23 -11.57 -7.76 -9.55
C ASP A 23 -11.94 -6.94 -8.29
N ASN A 24 -11.10 -5.97 -7.90
CA ASN A 24 -11.27 -5.08 -6.74
C ASN A 24 -11.67 -3.66 -7.14
N LYS A 25 -12.79 -3.48 -7.84
CA LYS A 25 -13.31 -2.13 -8.13
C LYS A 25 -13.61 -1.37 -6.81
N PRO A 26 -13.37 -0.05 -6.73
CA PRO A 26 -13.05 0.88 -7.82
C PRO A 26 -11.55 1.14 -8.06
N LEU A 27 -10.65 0.24 -7.70
CA LEU A 27 -9.23 0.42 -7.97
C LEU A 27 -8.97 0.59 -9.47
N ASP A 28 -8.07 1.51 -9.81
CA ASP A 28 -7.63 1.72 -11.18
C ASP A 28 -6.87 0.50 -11.69
N GLU A 29 -7.30 -0.03 -12.81
CA GLU A 29 -6.64 -1.13 -13.48
C GLU A 29 -5.46 -0.59 -14.31
N ASN A 30 -4.28 -1.12 -14.04
CA ASN A 30 -3.08 -0.85 -14.81
C ASN A 30 -2.76 -2.01 -15.76
N SER A 31 -1.83 -1.81 -16.68
CA SER A 31 -1.40 -2.89 -17.57
C SER A 31 -0.73 -4.03 -16.80
N LEU A 32 -0.84 -5.26 -17.29
CA LEU A 32 -0.11 -6.40 -16.72
C LEU A 32 1.42 -6.11 -16.67
N TYR A 33 1.95 -5.43 -17.67
CA TYR A 33 3.37 -5.08 -17.72
C TYR A 33 3.82 -4.22 -16.55
N LEU A 34 2.97 -3.31 -16.06
CA LEU A 34 3.28 -2.54 -14.85
C LEU A 34 3.50 -3.46 -13.65
N TYR A 35 2.64 -4.46 -13.45
CA TYR A 35 2.80 -5.39 -12.32
C TYR A 35 4.03 -6.27 -12.46
N VAL A 36 4.43 -6.63 -13.70
CA VAL A 36 5.71 -7.29 -13.97
C VAL A 36 6.88 -6.40 -13.53
N LEU A 37 6.86 -5.11 -13.87
CA LEU A 37 7.89 -4.15 -13.46
C LEU A 37 7.93 -3.97 -11.93
N LEU A 38 6.77 -3.87 -11.28
CA LEU A 38 6.69 -3.75 -9.82
C LEU A 38 7.28 -4.98 -9.13
N CYS A 39 6.93 -6.19 -9.59
CA CYS A 39 7.46 -7.42 -9.03
C CYS A 39 8.97 -7.60 -9.27
N HIS A 40 9.51 -7.03 -10.35
CA HIS A 40 10.92 -7.17 -10.69
C HIS A 40 11.80 -6.07 -10.07
N HIS A 41 11.41 -4.81 -10.26
CA HIS A 41 12.25 -3.66 -9.89
C HIS A 41 11.93 -3.07 -8.52
N PHE A 42 10.72 -3.30 -8.01
CA PHE A 42 10.24 -2.72 -6.75
C PHE A 42 9.82 -3.78 -5.74
N SER A 43 10.32 -5.02 -5.89
CA SER A 43 9.99 -6.13 -5.00
C SER A 43 10.29 -5.84 -3.53
N ASP A 44 11.36 -5.08 -3.26
CA ASP A 44 11.81 -4.77 -1.89
C ASP A 44 10.86 -3.80 -1.14
N THR A 45 9.95 -3.15 -1.86
CA THR A 45 8.97 -2.22 -1.30
C THR A 45 7.52 -2.67 -1.53
N CYS A 46 7.32 -3.69 -2.37
CA CYS A 46 6.01 -4.30 -2.61
C CYS A 46 5.82 -5.56 -1.75
N VAL A 47 4.57 -5.89 -1.45
CA VAL A 47 4.23 -7.07 -0.62
C VAL A 47 3.04 -7.81 -1.21
N VAL A 48 3.08 -9.13 -1.20
CA VAL A 48 1.91 -9.99 -1.43
C VAL A 48 1.51 -10.67 -0.13
N ALA A 49 0.20 -10.82 0.08
CA ALA A 49 -0.37 -11.73 1.05
C ALA A 49 -0.80 -13.00 0.32
N GLU A 50 -0.30 -14.14 0.78
CA GLU A 50 -0.55 -15.46 0.20
C GLU A 50 -1.29 -16.35 1.20
N HIS A 51 -2.33 -17.02 0.74
CA HIS A 51 -3.07 -18.05 1.48
C HIS A 51 -3.28 -19.24 0.55
N ASP A 52 -2.89 -20.44 0.97
CA ASP A 52 -2.97 -21.67 0.17
C ASP A 52 -2.42 -21.51 -1.26
N SER A 53 -1.23 -20.91 -1.39
CA SER A 53 -0.57 -20.65 -2.68
C SER A 53 -1.34 -19.69 -3.61
N ARG A 54 -2.35 -19.01 -3.11
CA ARG A 54 -3.13 -17.99 -3.82
C ARG A 54 -2.76 -16.60 -3.32
N VAL A 55 -2.50 -15.67 -4.22
CA VAL A 55 -2.35 -14.25 -3.88
C VAL A 55 -3.72 -13.68 -3.52
N ILE A 56 -3.90 -13.29 -2.27
CA ILE A 56 -5.14 -12.73 -1.71
C ILE A 56 -5.03 -11.25 -1.35
N GLY A 57 -3.82 -10.70 -1.37
CA GLY A 57 -3.56 -9.30 -1.11
C GLY A 57 -2.30 -8.84 -1.81
N PHE A 58 -2.24 -7.56 -2.15
CA PHE A 58 -1.09 -6.92 -2.77
C PHE A 58 -0.97 -5.47 -2.34
N LEU A 59 0.24 -5.04 -2.07
CA LEU A 59 0.62 -3.65 -1.86
C LEU A 59 1.72 -3.27 -2.83
N SER A 60 1.51 -2.20 -3.60
CA SER A 60 2.59 -1.54 -4.33
C SER A 60 3.03 -0.28 -3.59
N ALA A 61 4.33 -0.15 -3.40
CA ALA A 61 4.94 0.99 -2.75
C ALA A 61 6.36 1.20 -3.29
N PHE A 62 6.91 2.38 -3.05
CA PHE A 62 8.28 2.71 -3.39
C PHE A 62 8.84 3.76 -2.41
N ILE A 63 10.16 3.79 -2.25
CA ILE A 63 10.81 4.89 -1.55
C ILE A 63 10.78 6.12 -2.44
N SER A 64 10.25 7.23 -1.92
CA SER A 64 10.14 8.46 -2.68
C SER A 64 11.54 8.97 -3.08
N PRO A 65 11.83 9.17 -4.38
CA PRO A 65 13.12 9.74 -4.81
C PRO A 65 13.39 11.15 -4.26
N LYS A 66 12.32 11.87 -3.90
CA LYS A 66 12.39 13.23 -3.34
C LYS A 66 12.49 13.24 -1.81
N ALA A 67 12.19 12.13 -1.16
CA ALA A 67 12.22 11.98 0.30
C ALA A 67 12.64 10.55 0.66
N PRO A 68 13.97 10.28 0.78
CA PRO A 68 14.49 8.91 0.99
C PRO A 68 14.06 8.25 2.31
N ASP A 69 13.52 9.02 3.23
CA ASP A 69 12.94 8.57 4.50
C ASP A 69 11.43 8.25 4.42
N THR A 70 10.86 8.23 3.22
CA THR A 70 9.42 8.14 2.99
C THR A 70 9.06 6.99 2.06
N LEU A 71 8.23 6.07 2.56
CA LEU A 71 7.59 5.03 1.77
C LEU A 71 6.28 5.58 1.21
N PHE A 72 6.18 5.69 -0.11
CA PHE A 72 4.95 6.04 -0.78
C PHE A 72 4.17 4.77 -1.13
N VAL A 73 2.98 4.63 -0.56
CA VAL A 73 2.04 3.55 -0.85
C VAL A 73 1.15 4.00 -2.01
N TRP A 74 1.23 3.27 -3.11
CA TRP A 74 0.49 3.61 -4.31
C TRP A 74 -0.86 2.88 -4.36
N GLN A 75 -0.86 1.55 -4.30
CA GLN A 75 -2.06 0.76 -4.45
C GLN A 75 -2.07 -0.40 -3.44
N ALA A 76 -3.21 -0.61 -2.79
CA ALA A 76 -3.45 -1.74 -1.93
C ALA A 76 -4.73 -2.45 -2.35
N ALA A 77 -4.67 -3.75 -2.54
CA ALA A 77 -5.81 -4.61 -2.89
C ALA A 77 -5.87 -5.81 -1.95
N VAL A 78 -7.06 -6.13 -1.48
CA VAL A 78 -7.32 -7.35 -0.69
C VAL A 78 -8.56 -8.04 -1.26
N ASP A 79 -8.45 -9.33 -1.53
CA ASP A 79 -9.55 -10.15 -2.00
C ASP A 79 -10.79 -9.99 -1.11
N ALA A 80 -11.96 -9.87 -1.72
CA ALA A 80 -13.22 -9.57 -1.03
C ALA A 80 -13.54 -10.56 0.10
N GLU A 81 -13.18 -11.84 -0.10
CA GLU A 81 -13.40 -12.90 0.90
C GLU A 81 -12.51 -12.75 2.15
N PHE A 82 -11.40 -12.01 2.02
CA PHE A 82 -10.41 -11.83 3.08
C PHE A 82 -10.39 -10.42 3.68
N ARG A 83 -11.34 -9.57 3.32
CA ARG A 83 -11.45 -8.21 3.88
C ARG A 83 -11.82 -8.23 5.36
N ASN A 84 -11.56 -7.12 6.05
CA ASN A 84 -11.84 -6.92 7.49
C ASN A 84 -11.08 -7.89 8.42
N GLN A 85 -10.00 -8.51 7.95
CA GLN A 85 -9.13 -9.40 8.73
C GLN A 85 -7.75 -8.77 9.02
N GLY A 86 -7.60 -7.45 8.84
CA GLY A 86 -6.34 -6.75 9.10
C GLY A 86 -5.28 -6.86 8.00
N ILE A 87 -5.53 -7.58 6.91
CA ILE A 87 -4.53 -7.87 5.86
C ILE A 87 -3.93 -6.59 5.26
N ALA A 88 -4.73 -5.56 4.98
CA ALA A 88 -4.23 -4.31 4.43
C ALA A 88 -3.20 -3.64 5.38
N LYS A 89 -3.44 -3.71 6.68
CA LYS A 89 -2.54 -3.21 7.72
C LYS A 89 -1.22 -4.00 7.73
N GLU A 90 -1.30 -5.31 7.72
CA GLU A 90 -0.13 -6.19 7.71
C GLU A 90 0.71 -6.03 6.42
N LEU A 91 0.07 -5.76 5.28
CA LEU A 91 0.77 -5.45 4.03
C LEU A 91 1.64 -4.19 4.18
N VAL A 92 1.11 -3.11 4.78
CA VAL A 92 1.88 -1.86 5.00
C VAL A 92 2.98 -2.08 6.04
N PHE A 93 2.71 -2.80 7.13
CA PHE A 93 3.73 -3.13 8.13
C PHE A 93 4.86 -3.97 7.53
N SER A 94 4.53 -4.97 6.72
CA SER A 94 5.53 -5.80 6.04
C SER A 94 6.40 -4.97 5.10
N ALA A 95 5.82 -4.05 4.32
CA ALA A 95 6.57 -3.14 3.46
C ALA A 95 7.52 -2.25 4.27
N LEU A 96 7.06 -1.68 5.39
CA LEU A 96 7.91 -0.88 6.29
C LEU A 96 9.05 -1.71 6.89
N SER A 97 8.79 -2.94 7.30
CA SER A 97 9.81 -3.84 7.85
C SER A 97 10.87 -4.18 6.80
N GLN A 98 10.49 -4.38 5.53
CA GLN A 98 11.40 -4.65 4.43
C GLN A 98 12.31 -3.46 4.09
N THR A 99 11.81 -2.22 4.22
CA THR A 99 12.54 -1.01 3.84
C THR A 99 13.59 -0.57 4.87
N GLY A 100 13.55 -1.13 6.08
CA GLY A 100 14.53 -0.87 7.11
C GLY A 100 14.33 0.45 7.88
N PRO A 101 15.23 0.75 8.83
CA PRO A 101 15.03 1.78 9.84
C PRO A 101 15.21 3.23 9.35
N SER A 102 15.65 3.44 8.12
CA SER A 102 15.80 4.78 7.54
C SER A 102 14.46 5.40 7.15
N VAL A 103 13.45 4.57 6.87
CA VAL A 103 12.10 5.03 6.54
C VAL A 103 11.38 5.42 7.82
N ARG A 104 10.90 6.66 7.85
CA ARG A 104 10.24 7.27 9.01
C ARG A 104 8.82 7.77 8.69
N TYR A 105 8.45 7.79 7.43
CA TYR A 105 7.15 8.30 6.99
C TYR A 105 6.52 7.35 6.00
N VAL A 106 5.19 7.27 6.08
CA VAL A 106 4.34 6.68 5.04
C VAL A 106 3.55 7.79 4.38
N GLU A 107 3.52 7.81 3.07
CA GLU A 107 2.66 8.68 2.28
C GLU A 107 1.76 7.86 1.36
N ALA A 108 0.57 8.39 1.13
CA ALA A 108 -0.37 7.89 0.13
C ALA A 108 -1.21 9.06 -0.38
N THR A 109 -1.81 8.92 -1.56
CA THR A 109 -2.84 9.86 -2.01
C THR A 109 -4.21 9.22 -1.89
N VAL A 110 -5.21 10.04 -1.60
CA VAL A 110 -6.62 9.63 -1.51
C VAL A 110 -7.51 10.70 -2.12
N THR A 111 -8.54 10.27 -2.81
CA THR A 111 -9.63 11.19 -3.22
C THR A 111 -10.51 11.52 -2.03
N PRO A 112 -11.14 12.73 -1.96
CA PRO A 112 -12.02 13.10 -0.86
C PRO A 112 -13.20 12.16 -0.65
N SER A 113 -13.70 11.53 -1.71
CA SER A 113 -14.82 10.57 -1.64
C SER A 113 -14.41 9.19 -1.13
N ASN A 114 -13.12 8.85 -1.15
CA ASN A 114 -12.62 7.55 -0.66
C ASN A 114 -12.48 7.53 0.87
N THR A 115 -13.62 7.58 1.54
CA THR A 115 -13.69 7.63 3.01
C THR A 115 -13.14 6.35 3.67
N ALA A 116 -13.24 5.21 3.00
CA ALA A 116 -12.72 3.94 3.52
C ALA A 116 -11.19 3.96 3.62
N SER A 117 -10.49 4.39 2.57
CA SER A 117 -9.03 4.53 2.58
C SER A 117 -8.57 5.61 3.56
N LEU A 118 -9.30 6.73 3.64
CA LEU A 118 -8.99 7.80 4.59
C LEU A 118 -9.08 7.29 6.04
N LYS A 119 -10.16 6.58 6.37
CA LYS A 119 -10.34 5.99 7.70
C LYS A 119 -9.26 4.95 8.02
N PHE A 120 -8.90 4.13 7.03
CA PHE A 120 -7.80 3.16 7.18
C PHE A 120 -6.49 3.86 7.54
N LEU A 121 -6.11 4.92 6.81
CA LEU A 121 -4.87 5.66 7.05
C LEU A 121 -4.88 6.40 8.40
N GLN A 122 -6.03 6.93 8.84
CA GLN A 122 -6.17 7.54 10.16
C GLN A 122 -5.98 6.50 11.27
N ASN A 123 -6.61 5.34 11.15
CA ASN A 123 -6.45 4.25 12.13
C ASN A 123 -5.00 3.75 12.14
N PHE A 124 -4.37 3.62 10.98
CA PHE A 124 -2.98 3.21 10.86
C PHE A 124 -2.02 4.20 11.56
N ALA A 125 -2.25 5.51 11.42
CA ALA A 125 -1.48 6.52 12.14
C ALA A 125 -1.66 6.39 13.67
N THR A 126 -2.89 6.15 14.13
CA THR A 126 -3.20 5.93 15.55
C THR A 126 -2.48 4.68 16.09
N ASP A 127 -2.50 3.59 15.37
CA ASP A 127 -1.82 2.34 15.75
C ASP A 127 -0.30 2.50 15.87
N LEU A 128 0.27 3.42 15.09
CA LEU A 128 1.71 3.75 15.12
C LEU A 128 2.07 4.85 16.14
N ASP A 129 1.09 5.41 16.85
CA ASP A 129 1.29 6.63 17.67
C ASP A 129 2.00 7.74 16.85
N ALA A 130 1.61 7.91 15.60
CA ALA A 130 2.24 8.80 14.64
C ALA A 130 1.31 9.95 14.23
N GLU A 131 1.91 11.09 13.87
CA GLU A 131 1.16 12.24 13.38
C GLU A 131 0.52 11.92 12.03
N PHE A 132 -0.74 12.37 11.86
CA PHE A 132 -1.49 12.29 10.60
C PHE A 132 -1.65 13.69 10.02
N LYS A 133 -1.14 13.91 8.81
CA LYS A 133 -1.31 15.16 8.06
C LYS A 133 -1.96 14.87 6.71
N LYS A 134 -2.88 15.76 6.30
CA LYS A 134 -3.53 15.71 4.99
C LYS A 134 -3.50 17.08 4.34
N LYS A 135 -3.17 17.14 3.05
CA LYS A 135 -3.19 18.35 2.24
C LYS A 135 -3.50 18.05 0.78
N PRO A 136 -4.13 18.99 0.02
CA PRO A 136 -4.27 18.84 -1.43
C PRO A 136 -2.91 18.67 -2.10
N LEU A 137 -2.83 17.77 -3.11
CA LEU A 137 -1.59 17.53 -3.87
C LEU A 137 -1.82 17.67 -5.38
N PHE A 138 -2.70 16.85 -5.96
CA PHE A 138 -3.00 16.86 -7.40
C PHE A 138 -4.42 17.33 -7.63
N SER A 139 -4.57 18.43 -8.36
CA SER A 139 -5.89 18.94 -8.72
C SER A 139 -6.55 18.10 -9.82
N SER A 140 -7.88 18.16 -9.90
CA SER A 140 -8.64 17.54 -11.00
C SER A 140 -8.24 18.09 -12.39
N GLU A 141 -7.69 19.29 -12.47
CA GLU A 141 -7.17 19.85 -13.73
C GLU A 141 -5.97 19.07 -14.25
N ILE A 142 -5.11 18.57 -13.34
CA ILE A 142 -3.92 17.76 -13.69
C ILE A 142 -4.32 16.32 -14.01
N LEU A 143 -5.29 15.77 -13.27
CA LEU A 143 -5.67 14.35 -13.37
C LEU A 143 -6.71 14.08 -14.48
N GLY A 144 -7.38 15.13 -14.95
CA GLY A 144 -8.47 15.04 -15.93
C GLY A 144 -9.82 15.37 -15.30
N LYS A 145 -10.74 15.89 -16.14
CA LYS A 145 -12.02 16.44 -15.69
C LYS A 145 -12.94 15.44 -14.97
N ASP A 146 -12.77 14.16 -15.23
CA ASP A 146 -13.57 13.07 -14.67
C ASP A 146 -12.92 12.47 -13.41
N HIS A 147 -11.79 13.01 -12.96
CA HIS A 147 -11.07 12.57 -11.78
C HIS A 147 -11.16 13.59 -10.65
N GLU A 148 -11.45 13.12 -9.43
CA GLU A 148 -11.37 13.98 -8.26
C GLU A 148 -9.91 14.41 -8.00
N GLN A 149 -9.73 15.47 -7.23
CA GLN A 149 -8.39 15.79 -6.72
C GLN A 149 -7.86 14.65 -5.85
N GLU A 150 -6.54 14.55 -5.77
CA GLU A 150 -5.86 13.65 -4.85
C GLU A 150 -5.23 14.44 -3.72
N ASP A 151 -5.62 14.12 -2.50
CA ASP A 151 -5.01 14.67 -1.29
C ASP A 151 -3.85 13.79 -0.84
N LEU A 152 -2.72 14.39 -0.52
CA LEU A 152 -1.61 13.70 0.11
C LEU A 152 -1.90 13.47 1.59
N VAL A 153 -1.82 12.24 2.02
CA VAL A 153 -1.75 11.85 3.43
C VAL A 153 -0.31 11.52 3.77
N ARG A 154 0.19 12.09 4.86
CA ARG A 154 1.51 11.79 5.43
C ARG A 154 1.37 11.35 6.87
N ILE A 155 1.95 10.20 7.20
CA ILE A 155 1.94 9.58 8.53
C ILE A 155 3.37 9.46 9.02
N GLY A 156 3.64 9.96 10.20
CA GLY A 156 4.97 9.91 10.80
C GLY A 156 5.31 11.20 11.58
N PRO A 157 6.50 11.26 12.21
CA PRO A 157 7.56 10.25 12.15
C PRO A 157 7.21 8.96 12.90
N ILE A 158 7.50 7.82 12.26
CA ILE A 158 7.27 6.50 12.86
C ILE A 158 8.42 6.18 13.81
N GLN A 159 8.10 5.72 15.00
CA GLN A 159 9.09 5.33 16.02
C GLN A 159 9.60 3.91 15.73
N LYS A 160 10.93 3.73 15.79
CA LYS A 160 11.62 2.48 15.40
C LYS A 160 11.20 1.25 16.21
N ASN A 161 10.87 1.41 17.47
CA ASN A 161 10.52 0.33 18.41
C ASN A 161 9.20 -0.38 18.05
N LEU A 162 8.33 0.24 17.25
CA LEU A 162 7.05 -0.36 16.87
C LEU A 162 7.20 -1.36 15.71
N LEU A 163 8.26 -1.24 14.89
CA LEU A 163 8.54 -2.15 13.78
C LEU A 163 9.25 -3.44 14.24
N GLU A 164 9.87 -3.44 15.43
CA GLU A 164 10.57 -4.62 15.98
C GLU A 164 9.62 -5.58 16.73
N VAL A 165 8.40 -5.14 17.06
CA VAL A 165 7.43 -5.93 17.88
C VAL A 165 6.60 -6.87 17.00
N THR A 166 6.61 -6.70 15.67
CA THR A 166 5.82 -7.50 14.71
C THR A 166 6.66 -8.44 13.84
N ALA A 167 7.94 -8.60 14.16
CA ALA A 167 8.85 -9.52 13.48
C ALA A 167 8.94 -10.87 14.19
#